data_746e12923ad8525701a7e797dfed1be0
#
_entry.id   746e12923ad8525701a7e797dfed1be0
#
_cell.length_a   1.000
_cell.length_b   1.000
_cell.length_c   1.000
_cell.angle_alpha   90.00
_cell.angle_beta   90.00
_cell.angle_gamma   90.00
#
_symmetry.space_group_name_H-M   'P 1'
#
loop_
_entity.id
_entity.type
_entity.pdbx_description
1 polymer ?
#
loop_
_entity_poly.entity_id
_entity_poly.type
_entity_poly.pdbx_seq_one_letter_code
_entity_poly.pdbx_strand_id
1 'polypeptide(L)'
;MKRLSILTAIILAAAALMASFQNCYACTGITLKAKDGSTVVARTIEWAASDNDCRWVVVPRGHTWKSFIPGGGTGRSFTSKYGYVGVAVVQDELMMEGMNEKGLSAGLFYFPDYGKYEEYSEANHETNISDFQLVSYILGRCATVDEVKAEIARVHIHGFDPRSSTVHWRFAEPSGRQIVLEIIDGKCVFYENTLGVLTNSPSFDWQLTNLNNYVNLLPGRTEPHTLGNMSLSSFGGGSAMLGLPGDFTPPSRFVRAAFFQ
;
A
#
# COMPACT_ATOMS: atom_id res chain seq x y z
N MET A 1 -3.24 49.55 20.51
CA MET A 1 -2.29 48.43 20.65
C MET A 1 -2.96 47.09 21.02
N LYS A 2 -3.83 46.99 22.04
CA LYS A 2 -4.46 45.70 22.45
C LYS A 2 -5.33 45.02 21.36
N ARG A 3 -6.02 45.76 20.51
CA ARG A 3 -6.88 45.19 19.45
C ARG A 3 -6.07 44.60 18.27
N LEU A 4 -4.87 45.15 18.00
CA LEU A 4 -3.98 44.62 16.96
C LEU A 4 -3.35 43.30 17.38
N SER A 5 -3.02 43.11 18.67
CA SER A 5 -2.46 41.87 19.20
C SER A 5 -3.49 40.71 19.22
N ILE A 6 -4.77 41.01 19.45
CA ILE A 6 -5.84 39.98 19.40
C ILE A 6 -6.06 39.49 17.97
N LEU A 7 -6.10 40.43 17.01
CA LEU A 7 -6.26 40.07 15.59
C LEU A 7 -5.08 39.20 15.08
N THR A 8 -3.87 39.59 15.47
CA THR A 8 -2.65 38.80 15.14
C THR A 8 -2.67 37.41 15.79
N ALA A 9 -3.13 37.30 17.03
CA ALA A 9 -3.28 36.02 17.70
C ALA A 9 -4.36 35.14 17.05
N ILE A 10 -5.47 35.71 16.60
CA ILE A 10 -6.52 34.97 15.88
C ILE A 10 -6.03 34.53 14.51
N ILE A 11 -5.29 35.35 13.78
CA ILE A 11 -4.70 34.98 12.48
C ILE A 11 -3.66 33.87 12.66
N LEU A 12 -2.80 33.94 13.67
CA LEU A 12 -1.82 32.89 13.98
C LEU A 12 -2.51 31.60 14.41
N ALA A 13 -3.56 31.66 15.23
CA ALA A 13 -4.33 30.48 15.61
C ALA A 13 -5.07 29.85 14.41
N ALA A 14 -5.66 30.67 13.52
CA ALA A 14 -6.28 30.21 12.28
C ALA A 14 -5.25 29.60 11.32
N ALA A 15 -4.07 30.21 11.19
CA ALA A 15 -2.97 29.69 10.39
C ALA A 15 -2.42 28.36 10.97
N ALA A 16 -2.31 28.24 12.29
CA ALA A 16 -1.92 26.99 12.96
C ALA A 16 -2.98 25.90 12.81
N LEU A 17 -4.27 26.23 12.84
CA LEU A 17 -5.37 25.30 12.56
C LEU A 17 -5.37 24.86 11.09
N MET A 18 -5.07 25.74 10.14
CA MET A 18 -4.97 25.38 8.72
C MET A 18 -3.70 24.60 8.40
N ALA A 19 -2.60 24.79 9.14
CA ALA A 19 -1.38 24.02 8.99
C ALA A 19 -1.50 22.58 9.51
N SER A 20 -2.53 22.26 10.30
CA SER A 20 -2.78 20.90 10.81
C SER A 20 -3.60 20.01 9.87
N PHE A 21 -4.06 20.49 8.73
CA PHE A 21 -4.52 19.62 7.65
C PHE A 21 -3.31 19.02 6.91
N GLN A 22 -2.58 18.16 7.60
CA GLN A 22 -1.63 17.29 6.90
C GLN A 22 -2.47 16.37 6.01
N ASN A 23 -2.18 16.41 4.72
CA ASN A 23 -2.75 15.48 3.76
C ASN A 23 -2.44 14.06 4.24
N CYS A 24 -3.42 13.38 4.79
CA CYS A 24 -3.28 12.00 5.24
C CYS A 24 -3.42 11.10 4.01
N TYR A 25 -2.30 10.80 3.38
CA TYR A 25 -2.25 9.74 2.38
C TYR A 25 -2.05 8.43 3.12
N ALA A 26 -3.08 7.61 3.13
CA ALA A 26 -3.06 6.37 3.88
C ALA A 26 -3.67 5.23 3.07
N CYS A 27 -3.12 4.06 3.21
CA CYS A 27 -3.65 2.82 2.64
C CYS A 27 -3.43 1.70 3.64
N THR A 28 -4.39 0.81 3.78
CA THR A 28 -4.23 -0.40 4.59
C THR A 28 -4.77 -1.58 3.82
N GLY A 29 -3.90 -2.54 3.50
CA GLY A 29 -4.26 -3.80 2.86
C GLY A 29 -4.23 -4.94 3.87
N ILE A 30 -5.22 -5.82 3.77
CA ILE A 30 -5.31 -7.05 4.55
C ILE A 30 -5.63 -8.22 3.64
N THR A 31 -5.33 -9.41 4.11
CA THR A 31 -5.77 -10.65 3.46
C THR A 31 -6.34 -11.59 4.52
N LEU A 32 -7.60 -11.92 4.37
CA LEU A 32 -8.29 -12.87 5.23
C LEU A 32 -8.30 -14.24 4.59
N LYS A 33 -8.08 -15.26 5.39
CA LYS A 33 -8.14 -16.66 4.96
C LYS A 33 -9.39 -17.33 5.53
N ALA A 34 -10.25 -17.80 4.64
CA ALA A 34 -11.46 -18.52 5.03
C ALA A 34 -11.15 -19.98 5.43
N LYS A 35 -12.09 -20.63 6.12
CA LYS A 35 -11.92 -22.01 6.58
C LYS A 35 -11.79 -23.04 5.45
N ASP A 36 -12.33 -22.74 4.27
CA ASP A 36 -12.22 -23.57 3.07
C ASP A 36 -10.91 -23.37 2.31
N GLY A 37 -10.03 -22.50 2.83
CA GLY A 37 -8.72 -22.17 2.23
C GLY A 37 -8.77 -21.02 1.24
N SER A 38 -9.95 -20.51 0.88
CA SER A 38 -10.06 -19.32 0.03
C SER A 38 -9.50 -18.08 0.72
N THR A 39 -9.03 -17.12 -0.07
CA THR A 39 -8.47 -15.87 0.43
C THR A 39 -9.29 -14.68 -0.06
N VAL A 40 -9.50 -13.71 0.81
CA VAL A 40 -10.12 -12.43 0.49
C VAL A 40 -9.09 -11.34 0.68
N VAL A 41 -8.74 -10.67 -0.40
CA VAL A 41 -7.84 -9.52 -0.39
C VAL A 41 -8.68 -8.25 -0.33
N ALA A 42 -8.42 -7.40 0.64
CA ALA A 42 -9.13 -6.13 0.80
C ALA A 42 -8.17 -4.99 1.13
N ARG A 43 -8.62 -3.77 0.86
CA ARG A 43 -7.85 -2.57 1.21
C ARG A 43 -8.73 -1.35 1.36
N THR A 44 -8.20 -0.32 2.04
CA THR A 44 -8.67 1.05 1.98
C THR A 44 -7.79 1.87 1.04
N ILE A 45 -8.36 2.85 0.34
CA ILE A 45 -7.66 3.87 -0.43
C ILE A 45 -8.01 5.21 0.21
N GLU A 46 -7.04 5.84 0.84
CA GLU A 46 -7.23 7.14 1.46
C GLU A 46 -6.32 8.15 0.77
N TRP A 47 -6.92 9.02 -0.02
CA TRP A 47 -6.23 10.09 -0.71
C TRP A 47 -6.82 11.41 -0.23
N ALA A 48 -6.18 12.03 0.77
CA ALA A 48 -6.72 13.20 1.44
C ALA A 48 -6.98 14.36 0.49
N ALA A 49 -8.08 15.07 0.77
CA ALA A 49 -8.52 16.29 0.08
C ALA A 49 -8.80 16.15 -1.43
N SER A 50 -9.05 14.93 -1.93
CA SER A 50 -9.55 14.74 -3.28
C SER A 50 -10.84 13.93 -3.28
N ASP A 51 -11.81 14.35 -4.07
CA ASP A 51 -12.87 13.49 -4.53
C ASP A 51 -12.20 12.48 -5.47
N ASN A 52 -11.80 11.30 -4.93
CA ASN A 52 -11.23 10.25 -5.75
C ASN A 52 -12.23 9.87 -6.83
N ASP A 53 -12.02 10.29 -8.07
CA ASP A 53 -12.78 9.83 -9.22
C ASP A 53 -12.46 8.34 -9.47
N CYS A 54 -12.97 7.50 -8.55
CA CYS A 54 -12.81 6.06 -8.59
C CYS A 54 -13.86 5.45 -9.51
N ARG A 55 -13.42 4.56 -10.37
CA ARG A 55 -14.29 3.83 -11.28
C ARG A 55 -13.92 2.36 -11.39
N TRP A 56 -14.91 1.52 -11.62
CA TRP A 56 -14.69 0.14 -12.00
C TRP A 56 -14.31 0.07 -13.47
N VAL A 57 -13.22 -0.62 -13.77
CA VAL A 57 -12.73 -0.85 -15.11
C VAL A 57 -12.64 -2.34 -15.37
N VAL A 58 -13.24 -2.78 -16.47
CA VAL A 58 -13.14 -4.16 -16.98
C VAL A 58 -12.30 -4.14 -18.23
N VAL A 59 -11.19 -4.85 -18.22
CA VAL A 59 -10.26 -4.93 -19.33
C VAL A 59 -10.31 -6.33 -19.94
N PRO A 60 -10.76 -6.47 -21.20
CA PRO A 60 -10.84 -7.76 -21.86
C PRO A 60 -9.45 -8.27 -22.30
N ARG A 61 -9.36 -9.56 -22.57
CA ARG A 61 -8.20 -10.13 -23.28
C ARG A 61 -7.99 -9.42 -24.61
N GLY A 62 -6.74 -9.22 -24.99
CA GLY A 62 -6.38 -8.56 -26.26
C GLY A 62 -6.44 -7.03 -26.21
N HIS A 63 -6.90 -6.43 -25.10
CA HIS A 63 -6.85 -4.99 -24.95
C HIS A 63 -5.40 -4.51 -24.88
N THR A 64 -5.10 -3.40 -25.55
CA THR A 64 -3.74 -2.85 -25.62
C THR A 64 -3.71 -1.46 -24.98
N TRP A 65 -2.83 -1.32 -24.00
CA TRP A 65 -2.47 -0.06 -23.37
C TRP A 65 -1.18 0.51 -23.97
N LYS A 66 -0.97 1.81 -23.78
CA LYS A 66 0.34 2.45 -23.97
C LYS A 66 0.89 2.88 -22.63
N SER A 67 2.17 2.61 -22.40
CA SER A 67 2.86 3.10 -21.22
C SER A 67 2.95 4.62 -21.26
N PHE A 68 2.74 5.27 -20.12
CA PHE A 68 3.03 6.69 -19.96
C PHE A 68 4.53 6.90 -19.78
N ILE A 69 5.02 8.02 -20.29
CA ILE A 69 6.40 8.47 -20.05
C ILE A 69 6.38 9.86 -19.41
N PRO A 70 7.43 10.25 -18.68
CA PRO A 70 7.53 11.58 -18.10
C PRO A 70 7.37 12.67 -19.16
N GLY A 71 6.65 13.75 -18.81
CA GLY A 71 6.40 14.85 -19.74
C GLY A 71 5.16 14.70 -20.60
N GLY A 72 4.34 13.64 -20.40
CA GLY A 72 3.02 13.49 -21.05
C GLY A 72 3.01 12.76 -22.40
N GLY A 73 4.10 12.07 -22.71
CA GLY A 73 4.17 11.20 -23.91
C GLY A 73 3.65 9.80 -23.66
N THR A 74 3.68 8.97 -24.70
CA THR A 74 3.37 7.55 -24.65
C THR A 74 4.57 6.72 -25.05
N GLY A 75 4.88 5.71 -24.23
CA GLY A 75 5.95 4.74 -24.47
C GLY A 75 5.46 3.48 -25.19
N ARG A 76 6.00 2.34 -24.79
CA ARG A 76 5.68 1.04 -25.36
C ARG A 76 4.20 0.68 -25.28
N SER A 77 3.74 -0.14 -26.19
CA SER A 77 2.44 -0.79 -26.08
C SER A 77 2.56 -2.13 -25.36
N PHE A 78 1.56 -2.48 -24.55
CA PHE A 78 1.44 -3.80 -23.95
C PHE A 78 0.00 -4.32 -24.05
N THR A 79 -0.12 -5.59 -24.43
CA THR A 79 -1.41 -6.22 -24.67
C THR A 79 -1.72 -7.23 -23.56
N SER A 80 -2.95 -7.18 -23.07
CA SER A 80 -3.46 -8.05 -22.03
C SER A 80 -3.71 -9.46 -22.55
N LYS A 81 -2.96 -10.42 -22.03
CA LYS A 81 -3.18 -11.86 -22.25
C LYS A 81 -4.40 -12.35 -21.46
N TYR A 82 -4.58 -11.81 -20.26
CA TYR A 82 -5.69 -12.12 -19.35
C TYR A 82 -6.64 -10.95 -19.23
N GLY A 83 -7.95 -11.24 -19.14
CA GLY A 83 -8.93 -10.26 -18.73
C GLY A 83 -8.82 -9.98 -17.23
N TYR A 84 -9.09 -8.75 -16.84
CA TYR A 84 -9.04 -8.33 -15.44
C TYR A 84 -10.06 -7.23 -15.16
N VAL A 85 -10.40 -7.08 -13.87
CA VAL A 85 -11.26 -6.03 -13.37
C VAL A 85 -10.61 -5.37 -12.17
N GLY A 86 -10.84 -4.09 -11.99
CA GLY A 86 -10.31 -3.38 -10.83
C GLY A 86 -10.88 -1.98 -10.68
N VAL A 87 -10.33 -1.27 -9.71
CA VAL A 87 -10.64 0.12 -9.43
C VAL A 87 -9.50 0.98 -9.93
N ALA A 88 -9.82 1.87 -10.88
CA ALA A 88 -8.93 2.90 -11.38
C ALA A 88 -9.29 4.26 -10.79
N VAL A 89 -8.34 5.17 -10.77
CA VAL A 89 -8.47 6.54 -10.27
C VAL A 89 -8.05 7.51 -11.37
N VAL A 90 -8.83 8.54 -11.60
CA VAL A 90 -8.60 9.58 -12.61
C VAL A 90 -8.71 9.07 -14.05
N GLN A 91 -7.96 8.05 -14.43
CA GLN A 91 -7.96 7.46 -15.78
C GLN A 91 -8.03 5.93 -15.67
N ASP A 92 -8.59 5.28 -16.68
CA ASP A 92 -8.81 3.82 -16.68
C ASP A 92 -7.49 3.02 -16.61
N GLU A 93 -6.41 3.61 -17.13
CA GLU A 93 -5.06 3.03 -17.11
C GLU A 93 -4.41 3.02 -15.71
N LEU A 94 -4.84 3.93 -14.82
CA LEU A 94 -4.26 4.10 -13.49
C LEU A 94 -4.98 3.23 -12.46
N MET A 95 -4.78 1.94 -12.56
CA MET A 95 -5.44 0.95 -11.70
C MET A 95 -4.76 0.85 -10.33
N MET A 96 -5.53 1.09 -9.27
CA MET A 96 -5.04 1.06 -7.89
C MET A 96 -5.12 -0.32 -7.26
N GLU A 97 -6.13 -1.10 -7.61
CA GLU A 97 -6.34 -2.48 -7.14
C GLU A 97 -7.13 -3.24 -8.18
N GLY A 98 -6.84 -4.51 -8.40
CA GLY A 98 -7.59 -5.35 -9.33
C GLY A 98 -7.29 -6.83 -9.19
N MET A 99 -8.04 -7.61 -9.95
CA MET A 99 -7.87 -9.06 -10.04
C MET A 99 -8.09 -9.52 -11.49
N ASN A 100 -7.29 -10.46 -11.94
CA ASN A 100 -7.46 -11.06 -13.24
C ASN A 100 -8.22 -12.39 -13.19
N GLU A 101 -8.60 -12.90 -14.35
CA GLU A 101 -9.34 -14.16 -14.52
C GLU A 101 -8.60 -15.41 -14.04
N LYS A 102 -7.31 -15.32 -13.70
CA LYS A 102 -6.49 -16.37 -13.09
C LYS A 102 -6.51 -16.28 -11.56
N GLY A 103 -7.17 -15.26 -11.01
CA GLY A 103 -7.24 -15.00 -9.58
C GLY A 103 -6.01 -14.30 -9.00
N LEU A 104 -5.05 -13.89 -9.85
CA LEU A 104 -3.98 -13.02 -9.38
C LEU A 104 -4.56 -11.65 -9.07
N SER A 105 -4.35 -11.15 -7.85
CA SER A 105 -4.65 -9.78 -7.45
C SER A 105 -3.38 -8.94 -7.36
N ALA A 106 -3.52 -7.66 -7.68
CA ALA A 106 -2.46 -6.69 -7.60
C ALA A 106 -2.99 -5.35 -7.10
N GLY A 107 -2.22 -4.67 -6.26
CA GLY A 107 -2.58 -3.35 -5.75
C GLY A 107 -1.35 -2.51 -5.46
N LEU A 108 -1.47 -1.21 -5.63
CA LEU A 108 -0.43 -0.24 -5.30
C LEU A 108 -0.80 0.54 -4.04
N PHE A 109 0.23 0.94 -3.28
CA PHE A 109 0.11 1.69 -2.04
C PHE A 109 1.13 2.82 -2.04
N TYR A 110 0.77 3.96 -1.49
CA TYR A 110 1.65 5.13 -1.36
C TYR A 110 2.86 4.81 -0.48
N PHE A 111 4.08 5.12 -0.98
CA PHE A 111 5.35 4.76 -0.34
C PHE A 111 6.34 5.92 -0.36
N PRO A 112 6.01 7.05 0.28
CA PRO A 112 6.85 8.23 0.29
C PRO A 112 8.15 8.03 1.08
N ASP A 113 9.18 8.78 0.69
CA ASP A 113 10.47 8.95 1.38
C ASP A 113 11.39 7.72 1.40
N TYR A 114 10.88 6.53 1.11
CA TYR A 114 11.64 5.28 1.12
C TYR A 114 11.85 4.67 -0.26
N GLY A 115 10.88 4.86 -1.17
CA GLY A 115 11.01 4.41 -2.54
C GLY A 115 11.90 5.32 -3.37
N LYS A 116 12.66 4.73 -4.30
CA LYS A 116 13.42 5.45 -5.30
C LYS A 116 13.51 4.63 -6.57
N TYR A 117 12.83 5.08 -7.61
CA TYR A 117 12.86 4.44 -8.93
C TYR A 117 14.17 4.73 -9.66
N GLU A 118 14.43 3.94 -10.69
CA GLU A 118 15.36 4.34 -11.73
C GLU A 118 14.82 5.59 -12.47
N GLU A 119 15.72 6.43 -12.94
CA GLU A 119 15.33 7.53 -13.81
C GLU A 119 14.87 6.99 -15.16
N TYR A 120 13.86 7.63 -15.74
CA TYR A 120 13.44 7.31 -17.09
C TYR A 120 14.60 7.47 -18.06
N SER A 121 14.79 6.48 -18.94
CA SER A 121 15.76 6.53 -20.03
C SER A 121 15.09 6.14 -21.33
N GLU A 122 15.25 6.94 -22.36
CA GLU A 122 14.77 6.62 -23.72
C GLU A 122 15.45 5.35 -24.27
N ALA A 123 16.65 5.03 -23.83
CA ALA A 123 17.32 3.77 -24.20
C ALA A 123 16.52 2.53 -23.76
N ASN A 124 15.67 2.66 -22.75
CA ASN A 124 14.81 1.60 -22.22
C ASN A 124 13.35 1.70 -22.71
N HIS A 125 13.09 2.48 -23.80
CA HIS A 125 11.73 2.76 -24.28
C HIS A 125 10.86 1.50 -24.40
N GLU A 126 11.39 0.41 -24.96
CA GLU A 126 10.67 -0.85 -25.16
C GLU A 126 10.42 -1.67 -23.89
N THR A 127 11.02 -1.27 -22.77
CA THR A 127 10.90 -1.96 -21.48
C THR A 127 10.40 -1.07 -20.34
N ASN A 128 10.27 0.23 -20.57
CA ASN A 128 9.76 1.17 -19.60
C ASN A 128 8.28 0.96 -19.27
N ILE A 129 7.94 0.94 -17.99
CA ILE A 129 6.58 0.93 -17.45
C ILE A 129 6.45 2.00 -16.38
N SER A 130 5.39 2.80 -16.46
CA SER A 130 5.04 3.74 -15.40
C SER A 130 4.59 2.99 -14.13
N ASP A 131 5.00 3.49 -12.98
CA ASP A 131 4.67 2.98 -11.65
C ASP A 131 3.15 2.80 -11.45
N PHE A 132 2.34 3.77 -11.84
CA PHE A 132 0.88 3.71 -11.72
C PHE A 132 0.21 2.74 -12.72
N GLN A 133 0.92 2.31 -13.76
CA GLN A 133 0.41 1.33 -14.72
C GLN A 133 0.87 -0.10 -14.41
N LEU A 134 1.75 -0.30 -13.44
CA LEU A 134 2.30 -1.61 -13.13
C LEU A 134 1.22 -2.62 -12.74
N VAL A 135 0.18 -2.20 -12.01
CA VAL A 135 -0.96 -3.07 -11.65
C VAL A 135 -1.64 -3.60 -12.91
N SER A 136 -2.03 -2.73 -13.85
CA SER A 136 -2.65 -3.11 -15.12
C SER A 136 -1.73 -4.01 -15.94
N TYR A 137 -0.44 -3.68 -16.00
CA TYR A 137 0.56 -4.45 -16.73
C TYR A 137 0.67 -5.89 -16.21
N ILE A 138 0.81 -6.06 -14.90
CA ILE A 138 0.95 -7.37 -14.27
C ILE A 138 -0.33 -8.20 -14.36
N LEU A 139 -1.50 -7.59 -14.09
CA LEU A 139 -2.79 -8.29 -14.18
C LEU A 139 -3.06 -8.81 -15.58
N GLY A 140 -2.68 -8.03 -16.60
CA GLY A 140 -2.83 -8.44 -17.98
C GLY A 140 -1.91 -9.58 -18.43
N ARG A 141 -0.84 -9.91 -17.70
CA ARG A 141 0.24 -10.79 -18.19
C ARG A 141 0.54 -11.99 -17.31
N CYS A 142 0.38 -11.88 -16.00
CA CYS A 142 0.82 -12.86 -15.02
C CYS A 142 -0.35 -13.61 -14.37
N ALA A 143 -0.15 -14.87 -14.03
CA ALA A 143 -1.11 -15.70 -13.29
C ALA A 143 -0.61 -16.08 -11.90
N THR A 144 0.70 -16.03 -11.66
CA THR A 144 1.34 -16.45 -10.40
C THR A 144 2.35 -15.42 -9.92
N VAL A 145 2.70 -15.51 -8.64
CA VAL A 145 3.74 -14.66 -8.03
C VAL A 145 5.11 -14.87 -8.70
N ASP A 146 5.42 -16.10 -9.11
CA ASP A 146 6.70 -16.35 -9.79
C ASP A 146 6.73 -15.74 -11.20
N GLU A 147 5.61 -15.75 -11.92
CA GLU A 147 5.48 -15.01 -13.18
C GLU A 147 5.61 -13.49 -12.97
N VAL A 148 5.07 -12.95 -11.87
CA VAL A 148 5.25 -11.54 -11.51
C VAL A 148 6.73 -11.19 -11.34
N LYS A 149 7.46 -11.98 -10.54
CA LYS A 149 8.91 -11.76 -10.34
C LYS A 149 9.69 -11.83 -11.65
N ALA A 150 9.38 -12.79 -12.50
CA ALA A 150 10.02 -12.96 -13.80
C ALA A 150 9.69 -11.81 -14.77
N GLU A 151 8.46 -11.29 -14.74
CA GLU A 151 8.06 -10.19 -15.61
C GLU A 151 8.63 -8.84 -15.16
N ILE A 152 8.69 -8.59 -13.83
CA ILE A 152 9.33 -7.40 -13.26
C ILE A 152 10.81 -7.33 -13.63
N ALA A 153 11.51 -8.46 -13.68
CA ALA A 153 12.91 -8.51 -14.09
C ALA A 153 13.17 -8.12 -15.58
N ARG A 154 12.12 -7.96 -16.37
CA ARG A 154 12.19 -7.60 -17.81
C ARG A 154 11.80 -6.16 -18.10
N VAL A 155 11.41 -5.40 -17.11
CA VAL A 155 10.92 -4.03 -17.27
C VAL A 155 11.71 -3.06 -16.40
N HIS A 156 11.73 -1.80 -16.82
CA HIS A 156 12.25 -0.67 -16.07
C HIS A 156 11.06 0.15 -15.57
N ILE A 157 10.92 0.24 -14.25
CA ILE A 157 9.82 0.96 -13.62
C ILE A 157 10.28 2.37 -13.29
N HIS A 158 9.57 3.35 -13.79
CA HIS A 158 9.85 4.76 -13.53
C HIS A 158 8.62 5.48 -12.98
N GLY A 159 8.83 6.64 -12.35
CA GLY A 159 7.74 7.48 -11.84
C GLY A 159 6.93 8.09 -12.98
N PHE A 160 5.61 8.09 -12.81
CA PHE A 160 4.66 8.70 -13.75
C PHE A 160 4.82 10.23 -13.78
N ASP A 161 4.82 10.86 -12.61
CA ASP A 161 4.92 12.30 -12.45
C ASP A 161 6.01 12.63 -11.42
N PRO A 162 6.99 13.48 -11.76
CA PRO A 162 8.05 13.88 -10.80
C PRO A 162 7.52 14.54 -9.51
N ARG A 163 6.27 15.03 -9.53
CA ARG A 163 5.61 15.63 -8.37
C ARG A 163 4.92 14.61 -7.48
N SER A 164 4.65 13.41 -7.99
CA SER A 164 4.12 12.31 -7.19
C SER A 164 5.25 11.62 -6.45
N SER A 165 4.93 11.14 -5.26
CA SER A 165 5.82 10.27 -4.51
C SER A 165 5.76 8.85 -5.05
N THR A 166 6.69 8.01 -4.62
CA THR A 166 6.75 6.60 -5.00
C THR A 166 5.58 5.79 -4.42
N VAL A 167 5.35 4.65 -5.02
CA VAL A 167 4.43 3.61 -4.54
C VAL A 167 5.16 2.28 -4.39
N HIS A 168 4.57 1.35 -3.64
CA HIS A 168 4.96 -0.04 -3.59
C HIS A 168 3.76 -0.93 -3.85
N TRP A 169 3.96 -2.21 -4.12
CA TRP A 169 2.90 -3.07 -4.64
C TRP A 169 2.77 -4.35 -3.84
N ARG A 170 1.54 -4.83 -3.73
CA ARG A 170 1.20 -6.18 -3.27
C ARG A 170 0.70 -6.99 -4.45
N PHE A 171 1.17 -8.22 -4.57
CA PHE A 171 0.65 -9.24 -5.50
C PHE A 171 0.28 -10.49 -4.71
N ALA A 172 -0.90 -11.03 -4.96
CA ALA A 172 -1.39 -12.24 -4.30
C ALA A 172 -2.01 -13.20 -5.30
N GLU A 173 -1.70 -14.47 -5.20
CA GLU A 173 -2.23 -15.52 -6.07
C GLU A 173 -3.26 -16.41 -5.34
N PRO A 174 -4.06 -17.20 -6.06
CA PRO A 174 -5.13 -18.03 -5.46
C PRO A 174 -4.66 -19.02 -4.41
N SER A 175 -3.38 -19.44 -4.43
CA SER A 175 -2.80 -20.31 -3.41
C SER A 175 -2.73 -19.66 -2.02
N GLY A 176 -2.92 -18.33 -1.97
CA GLY A 176 -2.74 -17.51 -0.77
C GLY A 176 -1.31 -16.98 -0.61
N ARG A 177 -0.37 -17.37 -1.47
CA ARG A 177 0.97 -16.79 -1.50
C ARG A 177 0.91 -15.35 -1.99
N GLN A 178 1.63 -14.47 -1.32
CA GLN A 178 1.70 -13.05 -1.66
C GLN A 178 3.11 -12.51 -1.48
N ILE A 179 3.39 -11.47 -2.28
CA ILE A 179 4.63 -10.71 -2.18
C ILE A 179 4.35 -9.21 -2.12
N VAL A 180 5.30 -8.49 -1.53
CA VAL A 180 5.43 -7.05 -1.64
C VAL A 180 6.62 -6.75 -2.54
N LEU A 181 6.46 -5.81 -3.46
CA LEU A 181 7.53 -5.24 -4.27
C LEU A 181 7.78 -3.80 -3.81
N GLU A 182 9.00 -3.50 -3.44
CA GLU A 182 9.50 -2.15 -3.20
C GLU A 182 10.66 -1.86 -4.14
N ILE A 183 10.78 -0.61 -4.59
CA ILE A 183 11.93 -0.18 -5.38
C ILE A 183 12.74 0.78 -4.53
N ILE A 184 13.92 0.34 -4.11
CA ILE A 184 14.81 1.04 -3.20
C ILE A 184 16.15 1.23 -3.91
N ASP A 185 16.59 2.48 -4.02
CA ASP A 185 17.81 2.86 -4.77
C ASP A 185 17.88 2.24 -6.18
N GLY A 186 16.75 2.31 -6.91
CA GLY A 186 16.62 1.78 -8.27
C GLY A 186 16.55 0.26 -8.38
N LYS A 187 16.50 -0.46 -7.25
CA LYS A 187 16.47 -1.93 -7.23
C LYS A 187 15.14 -2.48 -6.78
N CYS A 188 14.60 -3.42 -7.52
CA CYS A 188 13.42 -4.18 -7.14
C CYS A 188 13.75 -5.13 -5.98
N VAL A 189 13.09 -4.94 -4.84
CA VAL A 189 13.19 -5.78 -3.65
C VAL A 189 11.86 -6.47 -3.44
N PHE A 190 11.90 -7.81 -3.35
CA PHE A 190 10.71 -8.62 -3.10
C PHE A 190 10.72 -9.18 -1.69
N TYR A 191 9.57 -9.08 -1.02
CA TYR A 191 9.35 -9.69 0.29
C TYR A 191 8.19 -10.69 0.20
N GLU A 192 8.35 -11.89 0.74
CA GLU A 192 7.22 -12.80 0.95
C GLU A 192 6.33 -12.24 2.08
N ASN A 193 5.06 -12.01 1.77
CA ASN A 193 4.12 -11.42 2.72
C ASN A 193 3.23 -12.50 3.35
N THR A 194 3.75 -13.16 4.37
CA THR A 194 3.03 -14.23 5.07
C THR A 194 1.95 -13.73 6.02
N LEU A 195 2.01 -12.45 6.41
CA LEU A 195 0.99 -11.82 7.24
C LEU A 195 -0.21 -11.29 6.46
N GLY A 196 -0.07 -11.09 5.14
CA GLY A 196 -1.15 -10.53 4.34
C GLY A 196 -1.47 -9.06 4.61
N VAL A 197 -0.61 -8.33 5.33
CA VAL A 197 -0.78 -6.91 5.63
C VAL A 197 0.17 -6.07 4.80
N LEU A 198 -0.30 -4.92 4.33
CA LEU A 198 0.54 -3.87 3.76
C LEU A 198 -0.08 -2.51 4.10
N THR A 199 0.75 -1.55 4.48
CA THR A 199 0.32 -0.15 4.69
C THR A 199 1.10 0.80 3.79
N ASN A 200 1.86 1.71 4.35
CA ASN A 200 2.68 2.67 3.63
C ASN A 200 4.10 2.65 4.23
N SER A 201 4.86 3.75 4.08
CA SER A 201 6.18 3.89 4.69
C SER A 201 6.18 3.67 6.22
N PRO A 202 7.26 3.17 6.80
CA PRO A 202 8.53 2.76 6.21
C PRO A 202 8.46 1.47 5.39
N SER A 203 9.64 0.95 4.96
CA SER A 203 9.76 -0.28 4.18
C SER A 203 9.15 -1.50 4.87
N PHE A 204 8.77 -2.51 4.08
CA PHE A 204 8.06 -3.69 4.59
C PHE A 204 8.88 -4.49 5.60
N ASP A 205 10.17 -4.66 5.39
CA ASP A 205 11.08 -5.31 6.34
C ASP A 205 11.17 -4.56 7.68
N TRP A 206 11.16 -3.22 7.63
CA TRP A 206 11.08 -2.41 8.84
C TRP A 206 9.75 -2.65 9.59
N GLN A 207 8.63 -2.71 8.86
CA GLN A 207 7.32 -3.00 9.45
C GLN A 207 7.31 -4.35 10.18
N LEU A 208 7.89 -5.37 9.55
CA LEU A 208 8.03 -6.70 10.16
C LEU A 208 8.92 -6.66 11.41
N THR A 209 10.03 -5.93 11.34
CA THR A 209 10.94 -5.75 12.48
C THR A 209 10.26 -5.03 13.63
N ASN A 210 9.45 -4.00 13.33
CA ASN A 210 8.71 -3.25 14.33
C ASN A 210 7.70 -4.10 15.11
N LEU A 211 7.17 -5.18 14.55
CA LEU A 211 6.27 -6.08 15.28
C LEU A 211 6.92 -6.68 16.53
N ASN A 212 8.25 -6.79 16.59
CA ASN A 212 8.95 -7.27 17.79
C ASN A 212 8.74 -6.37 19.02
N ASN A 213 8.43 -5.08 18.83
CA ASN A 213 8.08 -4.18 19.93
C ASN A 213 6.74 -4.54 20.58
N TYR A 214 5.93 -5.38 19.92
CA TYR A 214 4.58 -5.77 20.32
C TYR A 214 4.46 -7.27 20.63
N VAL A 215 5.57 -7.94 20.90
CA VAL A 215 5.61 -9.38 21.20
C VAL A 215 4.77 -9.76 22.42
N ASN A 216 4.48 -8.79 23.31
CA ASN A 216 3.63 -8.96 24.47
C ASN A 216 2.12 -8.94 24.15
N LEU A 217 1.73 -8.52 22.95
CA LEU A 217 0.33 -8.47 22.56
C LEU A 217 -0.16 -9.87 22.19
N LEU A 218 -1.21 -10.32 22.85
CA LEU A 218 -1.83 -11.63 22.64
C LEU A 218 -3.36 -11.50 22.73
N PRO A 219 -4.12 -12.32 21.97
CA PRO A 219 -5.56 -12.41 22.19
C PRO A 219 -5.87 -12.92 23.59
N GLY A 220 -6.82 -12.32 24.29
CA GLY A 220 -7.29 -12.83 25.57
C GLY A 220 -6.93 -11.97 26.78
N ARG A 221 -6.51 -12.60 27.85
CA ARG A 221 -6.23 -11.97 29.16
C ARG A 221 -4.77 -12.12 29.53
N THR A 222 -4.27 -11.11 30.26
CA THR A 222 -3.01 -11.21 30.97
C THR A 222 -3.23 -12.04 32.24
N GLU A 223 -2.33 -12.98 32.53
CA GLU A 223 -2.37 -13.78 33.75
C GLU A 223 -2.14 -12.89 34.97
N PRO A 224 -2.85 -13.17 36.10
CA PRO A 224 -2.62 -12.48 37.37
C PRO A 224 -1.19 -12.70 37.85
N HIS A 225 -0.62 -11.67 38.49
CA HIS A 225 0.70 -11.77 39.12
C HIS A 225 0.78 -10.88 40.36
N THR A 226 1.85 -10.99 41.11
CA THR A 226 2.06 -10.25 42.35
C THR A 226 3.22 -9.26 42.20
N LEU A 227 3.00 -8.03 42.64
CA LEU A 227 4.03 -7.01 42.77
C LEU A 227 4.17 -6.64 44.27
N GLY A 228 5.25 -7.03 44.89
CA GLY A 228 5.38 -6.93 46.36
C GLY A 228 4.28 -7.71 47.08
N ASN A 229 3.44 -7.03 47.86
CA ASN A 229 2.30 -7.60 48.57
C ASN A 229 0.96 -7.39 47.86
N MET A 230 0.97 -6.80 46.66
CA MET A 230 -0.22 -6.48 45.88
C MET A 230 -0.47 -7.54 44.81
N SER A 231 -1.65 -8.14 44.83
CA SER A 231 -2.11 -9.01 43.77
C SER A 231 -2.70 -8.16 42.61
N LEU A 232 -2.18 -8.35 41.41
CA LEU A 232 -2.64 -7.68 40.18
C LEU A 232 -3.41 -8.67 39.35
N SER A 233 -4.58 -8.25 38.87
CA SER A 233 -5.40 -9.01 37.93
C SER A 233 -5.98 -8.10 36.87
N SER A 234 -6.22 -8.66 35.68
CA SER A 234 -6.74 -7.91 34.55
C SER A 234 -8.22 -7.54 34.71
N PHE A 235 -8.62 -6.38 34.17
CA PHE A 235 -10.02 -5.90 34.20
C PHE A 235 -10.92 -6.56 33.16
N GLY A 236 -10.58 -7.69 32.59
CA GLY A 236 -11.46 -8.40 31.65
C GLY A 236 -10.74 -8.97 30.43
N GLY A 237 -11.53 -9.45 29.47
CA GLY A 237 -11.03 -9.93 28.21
C GLY A 237 -10.35 -8.80 27.40
N GLY A 238 -9.31 -9.16 26.64
CA GLY A 238 -8.56 -8.21 25.82
C GLY A 238 -7.44 -7.46 26.56
N SER A 239 -7.22 -7.70 27.87
CA SER A 239 -6.16 -7.03 28.64
C SER A 239 -4.75 -7.30 28.10
N ALA A 240 -4.53 -8.45 27.45
CA ALA A 240 -3.26 -8.77 26.81
C ALA A 240 -2.99 -7.97 25.52
N MET A 241 -3.97 -7.18 25.06
CA MET A 241 -3.83 -6.23 23.95
C MET A 241 -3.50 -4.80 24.45
N LEU A 242 -3.23 -4.63 25.74
CA LEU A 242 -2.82 -3.33 26.28
C LEU A 242 -1.49 -2.90 25.69
N GLY A 243 -1.47 -1.70 25.09
CA GLY A 243 -0.31 -1.19 24.34
C GLY A 243 -0.44 -1.29 22.84
N LEU A 244 -1.56 -1.84 22.31
CA LEU A 244 -1.84 -1.77 20.88
C LEU A 244 -1.93 -0.29 20.46
N PRO A 245 -1.15 0.14 19.42
CA PRO A 245 -1.09 1.55 19.04
C PRO A 245 -2.40 2.03 18.46
N GLY A 246 -2.88 3.22 18.89
CA GLY A 246 -4.17 3.77 18.52
C GLY A 246 -4.14 4.86 17.43
N ASP A 247 -2.96 5.38 17.08
CA ASP A 247 -2.82 6.44 16.10
C ASP A 247 -2.99 5.94 14.64
N PHE A 248 -3.03 6.87 13.68
CA PHE A 248 -3.30 6.58 12.27
C PHE A 248 -2.03 6.47 11.40
N THR A 249 -0.84 6.49 11.99
CA THR A 249 0.39 6.32 11.22
C THR A 249 0.47 4.94 10.56
N PRO A 250 1.17 4.81 9.42
CA PRO A 250 1.30 3.52 8.75
C PRO A 250 1.83 2.39 9.66
N PRO A 251 2.88 2.59 10.51
CA PRO A 251 3.33 1.57 11.43
C PRO A 251 2.26 1.11 12.42
N SER A 252 1.51 2.04 12.99
CA SER A 252 0.44 1.72 13.94
C SER A 252 -0.72 0.98 13.28
N ARG A 253 -1.08 1.35 12.05
CA ARG A 253 -2.09 0.63 11.26
C ARG A 253 -1.62 -0.77 10.87
N PHE A 254 -0.32 -0.92 10.52
CA PHE A 254 0.27 -2.22 10.22
C PHE A 254 0.17 -3.16 11.42
N VAL A 255 0.57 -2.69 12.60
CA VAL A 255 0.48 -3.46 13.86
C VAL A 255 -0.96 -3.89 14.13
N ARG A 256 -1.93 -2.95 14.10
CA ARG A 256 -3.35 -3.31 14.32
C ARG A 256 -3.86 -4.32 13.31
N ALA A 257 -3.58 -4.12 12.02
CA ALA A 257 -4.01 -5.04 10.99
C ALA A 257 -3.39 -6.44 11.17
N ALA A 258 -2.11 -6.52 11.59
CA ALA A 258 -1.44 -7.80 11.84
C ALA A 258 -2.02 -8.58 13.02
N PHE A 259 -2.55 -7.90 14.05
CA PHE A 259 -3.10 -8.55 15.24
C PHE A 259 -4.60 -8.83 15.16
N PHE A 260 -5.33 -8.19 14.24
CA PHE A 260 -6.80 -8.36 14.12
C PHE A 260 -7.27 -9.23 12.96
N GLN A 261 -6.40 -9.75 12.13
CA GLN A 261 -6.74 -10.66 11.03
C GLN A 261 -6.76 -12.13 11.42
#